data_34e4896dfd09c3906fffd786eb8ab9d5
#
_entry.id   34e4896dfd09c3906fffd786eb8ab9d5
#
_cell.length_a   1.000
_cell.length_b   1.000
_cell.length_c   1.000
_cell.angle_alpha   90.00
_cell.angle_beta   90.00
_cell.angle_gamma   90.00
#
_symmetry.space_group_name_H-M   'P 1'
#
loop_
_entity.id
_entity.type
_entity.pdbx_description
1 polymer ?
#
loop_
_entity_poly.entity_id
_entity_poly.type
_entity_poly.pdbx_seq_one_letter_code
_entity_poly.pdbx_strand_id
1 'polypeptide(L)'
;MAAAYQYSDEAVTEFTKEWMEIVQQNYNHPCIITWTPMNESWGVHEIETDQMQQHFTEMIYHLTKSLDPYRPVIVNDGWEHTVSDILTLHDYEEVGETLYKRYTECKEQILTTEVYHSSVRSAFANGFHYQGQPILISEYGGIAFNNDGGWGYGNKVSTKEEFLRRFDDITTAVKRIPYCCGFCYTQVSDVQQEINGLLDADHNYKLPPEAIREINERKVGYWRSEM
;
A
#
# COMPACT_ATOMS: atom_id res chain seq x y z
N MET A 1 -0.94 12.92 -7.49
CA MET A 1 -1.30 12.44 -8.82
C MET A 1 -2.77 12.68 -9.03
N ALA A 2 -2.99 13.88 -9.44
CA ALA A 2 -4.34 14.30 -9.50
C ALA A 2 -4.97 13.75 -10.68
N ALA A 3 -5.73 13.16 -11.01
CA ALA A 3 -6.59 13.34 -12.14
C ALA A 3 -6.84 12.22 -13.13
N ALA A 4 -6.17 11.15 -13.09
CA ALA A 4 -6.56 10.06 -13.97
C ALA A 4 -7.63 9.16 -13.33
N TYR A 5 -8.71 9.74 -12.84
CA TYR A 5 -9.86 8.98 -12.39
C TYR A 5 -10.66 8.36 -13.55
N GLN A 6 -10.33 8.70 -14.79
CA GLN A 6 -10.92 8.13 -15.99
C GLN A 6 -9.82 7.75 -16.99
N TYR A 7 -9.91 6.55 -17.51
CA TYR A 7 -9.05 6.10 -18.60
C TYR A 7 -9.55 6.69 -19.93
N SER A 8 -8.69 7.45 -20.61
CA SER A 8 -8.93 8.01 -21.93
C SER A 8 -7.61 8.34 -22.62
N ASP A 9 -7.62 8.55 -23.94
CA ASP A 9 -6.40 8.93 -24.70
C ASP A 9 -5.77 10.22 -24.16
N GLU A 10 -6.60 11.17 -23.76
CA GLU A 10 -6.14 12.43 -23.16
C GLU A 10 -5.49 12.18 -21.79
N ALA A 11 -6.15 11.41 -20.91
CA ALA A 11 -5.62 11.06 -19.60
C ALA A 11 -4.28 10.30 -19.70
N VAL A 12 -4.18 9.34 -20.60
CA VAL A 12 -2.95 8.59 -20.89
C VAL A 12 -1.82 9.54 -21.31
N THR A 13 -2.12 10.49 -22.21
CA THR A 13 -1.14 11.44 -22.73
C THR A 13 -0.63 12.37 -21.62
N GLU A 14 -1.52 13.01 -20.88
CA GLU A 14 -1.15 13.97 -19.82
C GLU A 14 -0.47 13.27 -18.64
N PHE A 15 -0.98 12.12 -18.22
CA PHE A 15 -0.34 11.32 -17.17
C PHE A 15 1.10 10.93 -17.53
N THR A 16 1.31 10.45 -18.74
CA THR A 16 2.64 10.03 -19.21
C THR A 16 3.63 11.19 -19.17
N LYS A 17 3.19 12.36 -19.64
CA LYS A 17 4.00 13.58 -19.63
C LYS A 17 4.36 14.03 -18.21
N GLU A 18 3.36 14.17 -17.34
CA GLU A 18 3.58 14.55 -15.94
C GLU A 18 4.48 13.54 -15.20
N TRP A 19 4.27 12.26 -15.42
CA TRP A 19 5.07 11.21 -14.80
C TRP A 19 6.55 11.30 -15.19
N MET A 20 6.83 11.52 -16.46
CA MET A 20 8.21 11.74 -16.93
C MET A 20 8.85 12.94 -16.24
N GLU A 21 8.13 14.06 -16.13
CA GLU A 21 8.61 15.27 -15.45
C GLU A 21 8.89 14.99 -13.97
N ILE A 22 8.01 14.28 -13.28
CA ILE A 22 8.17 13.89 -11.86
C ILE A 22 9.45 13.06 -11.67
N VAL A 23 9.66 12.03 -12.48
CA VAL A 23 10.84 11.17 -12.35
C VAL A 23 12.12 11.95 -12.63
N GLN A 24 12.14 12.78 -13.69
CA GLN A 24 13.30 13.58 -14.07
C GLN A 24 13.66 14.63 -13.03
N GLN A 25 12.67 15.34 -12.49
CA GLN A 25 12.91 16.36 -11.45
C GLN A 25 13.44 15.77 -10.16
N ASN A 26 12.95 14.59 -9.80
CA ASN A 26 13.24 13.98 -8.51
C ASN A 26 14.34 12.90 -8.54
N TYR A 27 14.93 12.65 -9.71
CA TYR A 27 15.94 11.61 -9.91
C TYR A 27 17.09 11.66 -8.91
N ASN A 28 17.58 12.86 -8.60
CA ASN A 28 18.72 13.07 -7.71
C ASN A 28 18.37 13.13 -6.21
N HIS A 29 17.13 12.84 -5.81
CA HIS A 29 16.75 12.80 -4.42
C HIS A 29 17.03 11.42 -3.81
N PRO A 30 18.03 11.28 -2.91
CA PRO A 30 18.43 9.97 -2.37
C PRO A 30 17.41 9.35 -1.41
N CYS A 31 16.44 10.13 -0.92
CA CYS A 31 15.34 9.64 -0.08
C CYS A 31 14.28 8.85 -0.87
N ILE A 32 14.24 9.00 -2.20
CA ILE A 32 13.35 8.21 -3.05
C ILE A 32 14.00 6.85 -3.26
N ILE A 33 13.34 5.80 -2.77
CA ILE A 33 13.83 4.42 -2.86
C ILE A 33 13.05 3.57 -3.87
N THR A 34 11.87 4.01 -4.27
CA THR A 34 11.02 3.34 -5.25
C THR A 34 10.11 4.36 -5.96
N TRP A 35 9.63 4.02 -7.14
CA TRP A 35 8.66 4.79 -7.92
C TRP A 35 7.31 4.08 -7.92
N THR A 36 6.25 4.82 -7.60
CA THR A 36 4.88 4.29 -7.57
C THR A 36 3.97 5.20 -8.39
N PRO A 37 3.81 4.93 -9.71
CA PRO A 37 3.03 5.78 -10.59
C PRO A 37 1.53 5.76 -10.30
N MET A 38 0.96 4.59 -9.95
CA MET A 38 -0.47 4.43 -9.71
C MET A 38 -0.73 3.83 -8.35
N ASN A 39 -1.90 4.14 -7.79
CA ASN A 39 -2.39 3.63 -6.52
C ASN A 39 -3.81 3.11 -6.68
N GLU A 40 -4.08 1.89 -6.20
CA GLU A 40 -5.42 1.33 -6.08
C GLU A 40 -6.24 1.35 -7.36
N SER A 41 -5.59 1.17 -8.49
CA SER A 41 -6.18 1.19 -9.84
C SER A 41 -6.91 2.50 -10.20
N TRP A 42 -6.65 3.60 -9.46
CA TRP A 42 -7.19 4.90 -9.80
C TRP A 42 -6.68 5.34 -11.19
N GLY A 43 -7.64 5.56 -12.10
CA GLY A 43 -7.36 5.91 -13.50
C GLY A 43 -7.24 4.71 -14.45
N VAL A 44 -7.20 3.48 -13.92
CA VAL A 44 -7.16 2.22 -14.67
C VAL A 44 -8.13 1.21 -14.07
N HIS A 45 -9.37 1.60 -13.88
CA HIS A 45 -10.38 0.85 -13.11
C HIS A 45 -10.70 -0.54 -13.66
N GLU A 46 -10.47 -0.78 -14.95
CA GLU A 46 -10.73 -2.06 -15.62
C GLU A 46 -9.44 -2.86 -15.85
N ILE A 47 -8.34 -2.50 -15.17
CA ILE A 47 -7.02 -3.12 -15.34
C ILE A 47 -7.06 -4.65 -15.15
N GLU A 48 -7.97 -5.15 -14.33
CA GLU A 48 -8.12 -6.58 -14.09
C GLU A 48 -8.36 -7.34 -15.42
N THR A 49 -9.15 -6.78 -16.34
CA THR A 49 -9.61 -7.47 -17.55
C THR A 49 -9.31 -6.74 -18.85
N ASP A 50 -9.12 -5.42 -18.83
CA ASP A 50 -8.89 -4.60 -20.02
C ASP A 50 -7.40 -4.58 -20.41
N GLN A 51 -7.09 -5.23 -21.51
CA GLN A 51 -5.73 -5.30 -22.04
C GLN A 51 -5.12 -3.93 -22.39
N MET A 52 -5.92 -2.93 -22.77
CA MET A 52 -5.39 -1.59 -23.06
C MET A 52 -4.88 -0.93 -21.79
N GLN A 53 -5.61 -1.06 -20.68
CA GLN A 53 -5.19 -0.54 -19.38
C GLN A 53 -3.97 -1.31 -18.82
N GLN A 54 -3.94 -2.64 -19.03
CA GLN A 54 -2.77 -3.45 -18.70
C GLN A 54 -1.53 -2.99 -19.47
N HIS A 55 -1.62 -2.84 -20.79
CA HIS A 55 -0.50 -2.36 -21.62
C HIS A 55 -0.08 -0.93 -21.26
N PHE A 56 -1.02 -0.08 -20.82
CA PHE A 56 -0.67 1.24 -20.34
C PHE A 56 0.19 1.17 -19.06
N THR A 57 -0.16 0.34 -18.10
CA THR A 57 0.64 0.17 -16.89
C THR A 57 2.01 -0.45 -17.18
N GLU A 58 2.09 -1.44 -18.07
CA GLU A 58 3.36 -2.00 -18.56
C GLU A 58 4.23 -0.93 -19.25
N MET A 59 3.62 -0.08 -20.07
CA MET A 59 4.32 1.03 -20.71
C MET A 59 4.89 2.01 -19.69
N ILE A 60 4.11 2.40 -18.66
CA ILE A 60 4.58 3.28 -17.58
C ILE A 60 5.71 2.63 -16.77
N TYR A 61 5.64 1.32 -16.51
CA TYR A 61 6.75 0.58 -15.89
C TYR A 61 8.04 0.72 -16.72
N HIS A 62 7.98 0.36 -17.99
CA HIS A 62 9.16 0.40 -18.88
C HIS A 62 9.67 1.82 -19.12
N LEU A 63 8.77 2.80 -19.21
CA LEU A 63 9.13 4.21 -19.28
C LEU A 63 9.91 4.64 -18.03
N THR A 64 9.41 4.29 -16.85
CA THR A 64 10.08 4.61 -15.58
C THR A 64 11.47 3.97 -15.52
N LYS A 65 11.58 2.69 -15.87
CA LYS A 65 12.87 1.97 -15.93
C LYS A 65 13.84 2.55 -16.97
N SER A 66 13.32 3.16 -18.04
CA SER A 66 14.17 3.85 -19.02
C SER A 66 14.74 5.18 -18.51
N LEU A 67 14.01 5.84 -17.61
CA LEU A 67 14.43 7.10 -16.98
C LEU A 67 15.29 6.84 -15.74
N ASP A 68 14.96 5.82 -14.96
CA ASP A 68 15.69 5.39 -13.76
C ASP A 68 15.80 3.85 -13.71
N PRO A 69 16.90 3.28 -14.21
CA PRO A 69 17.07 1.83 -14.24
C PRO A 69 17.41 1.21 -12.87
N TYR A 70 17.73 2.03 -11.87
CA TYR A 70 18.26 1.56 -10.59
C TYR A 70 17.19 1.35 -9.53
N ARG A 71 16.20 2.27 -9.45
CA ARG A 71 15.15 2.17 -8.44
C ARG A 71 14.07 1.17 -8.86
N PRO A 72 13.52 0.41 -7.90
CA PRO A 72 12.36 -0.44 -8.17
C PRO A 72 11.13 0.40 -8.53
N VAL A 73 10.21 -0.23 -9.26
CA VAL A 73 8.93 0.35 -9.66
C VAL A 73 7.79 -0.54 -9.17
N ILE A 74 6.86 0.06 -8.46
CA ILE A 74 5.57 -0.52 -8.07
C ILE A 74 4.52 0.13 -8.96
N VAL A 75 4.12 -0.55 -10.04
CA VAL A 75 3.33 0.11 -11.09
C VAL A 75 1.93 0.53 -10.64
N ASN A 76 1.32 -0.27 -9.77
CA ASN A 76 0.02 0.00 -9.17
C ASN A 76 0.04 -0.49 -7.73
N ASP A 77 0.05 0.40 -6.75
CA ASP A 77 0.16 0.03 -5.35
C ASP A 77 -1.15 -0.56 -4.83
N GLY A 78 -1.05 -1.66 -4.10
CA GLY A 78 -2.15 -2.25 -3.34
C GLY A 78 -2.78 -3.49 -3.94
N TRP A 79 -2.99 -3.57 -5.24
CA TRP A 79 -3.63 -4.70 -5.94
C TRP A 79 -3.52 -4.62 -7.47
N GLU A 80 -4.05 -5.65 -8.15
CA GLU A 80 -4.19 -5.74 -9.61
C GLU A 80 -2.88 -5.39 -10.35
N HIS A 81 -1.74 -5.89 -9.81
CA HIS A 81 -0.45 -5.67 -10.43
C HIS A 81 -0.38 -6.30 -11.83
N THR A 82 0.20 -5.57 -12.78
CA THR A 82 0.74 -6.13 -14.00
C THR A 82 2.21 -6.48 -13.77
N VAL A 83 3.14 -5.64 -14.18
CA VAL A 83 4.57 -5.79 -13.89
C VAL A 83 4.97 -4.84 -12.77
N SER A 84 5.60 -5.37 -11.73
CA SER A 84 6.14 -4.59 -10.61
C SER A 84 7.39 -5.27 -10.07
N ASP A 85 8.38 -4.50 -9.65
CA ASP A 85 9.59 -5.02 -9.01
C ASP A 85 9.31 -5.48 -7.55
N ILE A 86 8.27 -4.92 -6.93
CA ILE A 86 7.81 -5.25 -5.59
C ILE A 86 6.30 -5.50 -5.66
N LEU A 87 5.83 -6.61 -5.08
CA LEU A 87 4.41 -6.85 -4.90
C LEU A 87 3.94 -6.14 -3.63
N THR A 88 3.00 -5.24 -3.78
CA THR A 88 2.40 -4.51 -2.67
C THR A 88 0.93 -4.85 -2.51
N LEU A 89 0.47 -4.92 -1.25
CA LEU A 89 -0.91 -5.24 -0.91
C LEU A 89 -1.42 -4.26 0.14
N HIS A 90 -2.67 -3.81 -0.04
CA HIS A 90 -3.41 -3.03 0.95
C HIS A 90 -4.38 -3.92 1.70
N ASP A 91 -4.36 -3.89 3.02
CA ASP A 91 -5.26 -4.68 3.85
C ASP A 91 -5.63 -3.94 5.13
N TYR A 92 -6.88 -3.52 5.19
CA TYR A 92 -7.45 -2.77 6.32
C TYR A 92 -8.24 -3.64 7.30
N GLU A 93 -7.90 -4.94 7.36
CA GLU A 93 -8.47 -5.85 8.38
C GLU A 93 -8.16 -5.33 9.79
N GLU A 94 -9.20 -5.24 10.62
CA GLU A 94 -9.09 -4.67 11.96
C GLU A 94 -8.74 -5.68 13.06
N VAL A 95 -8.74 -6.98 12.72
CA VAL A 95 -8.43 -8.08 13.64
C VAL A 95 -7.14 -8.76 13.19
N GLY A 96 -6.09 -8.66 14.00
CA GLY A 96 -4.76 -9.16 13.65
C GLY A 96 -4.72 -10.66 13.35
N GLU A 97 -5.45 -11.49 14.11
CA GLU A 97 -5.50 -12.92 13.84
C GLU A 97 -6.17 -13.26 12.49
N THR A 98 -7.20 -12.51 12.10
CA THR A 98 -7.87 -12.66 10.79
C THR A 98 -6.91 -12.29 9.67
N LEU A 99 -6.22 -11.13 9.80
CA LEU A 99 -5.19 -10.70 8.86
C LEU A 99 -4.08 -11.75 8.73
N TYR A 100 -3.52 -12.20 9.84
CA TYR A 100 -2.44 -13.20 9.84
C TYR A 100 -2.85 -14.50 9.16
N LYS A 101 -4.04 -15.04 9.46
CA LYS A 101 -4.56 -16.25 8.82
C LYS A 101 -4.74 -16.09 7.33
N ARG A 102 -5.31 -14.96 6.88
CA ARG A 102 -5.46 -14.66 5.44
C ARG A 102 -4.15 -14.82 4.70
N TYR A 103 -3.08 -14.23 5.20
CA TYR A 103 -1.77 -14.27 4.54
C TYR A 103 -1.00 -15.57 4.76
N THR A 104 -1.31 -16.38 5.75
CA THR A 104 -0.62 -17.66 5.98
C THR A 104 -1.35 -18.87 5.40
N GLU A 105 -2.67 -18.90 5.51
CA GLU A 105 -3.50 -20.00 5.02
C GLU A 105 -3.84 -19.89 3.52
N CYS A 106 -4.01 -18.66 3.01
CA CYS A 106 -4.36 -18.39 1.61
C CYS A 106 -3.21 -17.84 0.77
N LYS A 107 -1.97 -18.01 1.20
CA LYS A 107 -0.79 -17.44 0.52
C LYS A 107 -0.75 -17.79 -0.97
N GLU A 108 -0.86 -19.07 -1.30
CA GLU A 108 -0.74 -19.52 -2.69
C GLU A 108 -1.86 -18.95 -3.56
N GLN A 109 -3.08 -18.93 -3.03
CA GLN A 109 -4.24 -18.37 -3.76
C GLN A 109 -4.10 -16.87 -3.99
N ILE A 110 -3.67 -16.11 -2.97
CA ILE A 110 -3.40 -14.67 -3.12
C ILE A 110 -2.35 -14.42 -4.22
N LEU A 111 -1.29 -15.21 -4.23
CA LEU A 111 -0.19 -15.05 -5.19
C LEU A 111 -0.51 -15.57 -6.60
N THR A 112 -1.57 -16.35 -6.77
CA THR A 112 -2.03 -16.88 -8.07
C THR A 112 -3.28 -16.20 -8.62
N THR A 113 -3.77 -15.14 -7.98
CA THR A 113 -4.98 -14.42 -8.40
C THR A 113 -6.29 -15.22 -8.23
N GLU A 114 -6.28 -16.28 -7.42
CA GLU A 114 -7.48 -17.12 -7.18
C GLU A 114 -8.35 -16.63 -6.03
N VAL A 115 -7.82 -15.77 -5.14
CA VAL A 115 -8.52 -15.27 -3.96
C VAL A 115 -8.36 -13.76 -3.84
N TYR A 116 -9.49 -13.08 -3.67
CA TYR A 116 -9.48 -11.67 -3.31
C TYR A 116 -9.09 -11.49 -1.84
N HIS A 117 -8.28 -10.48 -1.57
CA HIS A 117 -8.00 -10.06 -0.20
C HIS A 117 -9.06 -9.08 0.35
N SER A 118 -8.79 -8.36 1.44
CA SER A 118 -9.79 -7.58 2.18
C SER A 118 -10.61 -6.57 1.36
N SER A 119 -10.06 -6.08 0.26
CA SER A 119 -10.73 -5.09 -0.61
C SER A 119 -11.53 -5.72 -1.75
N VAL A 120 -11.73 -7.04 -1.74
CA VAL A 120 -12.37 -7.79 -2.84
C VAL A 120 -11.62 -7.60 -4.17
N ARG A 121 -10.30 -7.41 -4.08
CA ARG A 121 -9.39 -7.20 -5.21
C ARG A 121 -8.35 -8.31 -5.26
N SER A 122 -7.95 -8.70 -6.45
CA SER A 122 -6.86 -9.65 -6.69
C SER A 122 -5.51 -8.97 -6.55
N ALA A 123 -4.49 -9.71 -6.12
CA ALA A 123 -3.12 -9.18 -6.10
C ALA A 123 -2.60 -8.85 -7.52
N PHE A 124 -3.06 -9.57 -8.53
CA PHE A 124 -2.64 -9.39 -9.93
C PHE A 124 -3.84 -9.20 -10.86
N ALA A 125 -3.64 -8.43 -11.91
CA ALA A 125 -4.55 -8.39 -13.05
C ALA A 125 -4.54 -9.74 -13.81
N ASN A 126 -5.62 -10.05 -14.55
CA ASN A 126 -5.73 -11.30 -15.28
C ASN A 126 -4.56 -11.47 -16.28
N GLY A 127 -3.96 -12.64 -16.28
CA GLY A 127 -2.78 -12.94 -17.09
C GLY A 127 -1.44 -12.69 -16.40
N PHE A 128 -1.43 -12.03 -15.23
CA PHE A 128 -0.23 -11.78 -14.44
C PHE A 128 -0.23 -12.62 -13.17
N HIS A 129 0.95 -12.87 -12.62
CA HIS A 129 1.11 -13.71 -11.44
C HIS A 129 2.43 -13.41 -10.73
N TYR A 130 2.56 -13.90 -9.52
CA TYR A 130 3.77 -13.77 -8.72
C TYR A 130 4.99 -14.42 -9.38
N GLN A 131 6.09 -13.68 -9.43
CA GLN A 131 7.35 -14.09 -10.05
C GLN A 131 8.54 -14.05 -9.07
N GLY A 132 8.27 -14.06 -7.78
CA GLY A 132 9.30 -14.03 -6.74
C GLY A 132 9.69 -12.64 -6.24
N GLN A 133 8.90 -11.61 -6.55
CA GLN A 133 9.13 -10.25 -6.05
C GLN A 133 9.09 -10.20 -4.52
N PRO A 134 9.83 -9.28 -3.87
CA PRO A 134 9.58 -8.93 -2.48
C PRO A 134 8.14 -8.52 -2.25
N ILE A 135 7.56 -8.90 -1.10
CA ILE A 135 6.15 -8.61 -0.77
C ILE A 135 6.08 -7.61 0.38
N LEU A 136 5.31 -6.56 0.18
CA LEU A 136 5.05 -5.48 1.14
C LEU A 136 3.56 -5.37 1.45
N ILE A 137 3.19 -5.18 2.72
CA ILE A 137 1.87 -4.64 3.07
C ILE A 137 2.04 -3.12 3.12
N SER A 138 1.81 -2.47 1.97
CA SER A 138 2.12 -1.05 1.78
C SER A 138 1.10 -0.10 2.39
N GLU A 139 -0.13 -0.59 2.64
CA GLU A 139 -1.11 0.11 3.45
C GLU A 139 -1.85 -0.87 4.37
N TYR A 140 -1.98 -0.52 5.64
CA TYR A 140 -2.80 -1.23 6.62
C TYR A 140 -3.21 -0.31 7.77
N GLY A 141 -4.19 -0.73 8.53
CA GLY A 141 -4.63 -0.07 9.75
C GLY A 141 -5.74 0.93 9.55
N GLY A 142 -5.41 2.18 9.24
CA GLY A 142 -6.38 3.22 8.97
C GLY A 142 -7.35 3.52 10.13
N ILE A 143 -6.89 3.42 11.40
CA ILE A 143 -7.72 3.50 12.59
C ILE A 143 -8.14 4.95 12.85
N ALA A 144 -9.44 5.22 12.99
CA ALA A 144 -10.00 6.53 13.29
C ALA A 144 -10.70 6.58 14.65
N PHE A 145 -10.71 7.76 15.28
CA PHE A 145 -11.48 8.01 16.52
C PHE A 145 -12.94 8.34 16.20
N ASN A 146 -13.85 7.98 17.11
CA ASN A 146 -15.30 8.23 16.97
C ASN A 146 -15.70 9.70 16.99
N ASN A 147 -14.91 10.56 17.63
CA ASN A 147 -15.25 11.94 17.94
C ASN A 147 -14.77 12.95 16.89
N ASP A 148 -14.06 12.53 15.87
CA ASP A 148 -13.36 13.45 14.96
C ASP A 148 -14.11 13.75 13.65
N GLY A 149 -15.34 13.28 13.47
CA GLY A 149 -16.23 13.68 12.38
C GLY A 149 -15.90 13.17 10.97
N GLY A 150 -14.70 12.70 10.69
CA GLY A 150 -14.26 12.15 9.42
C GLY A 150 -14.43 10.64 9.32
N TRP A 151 -13.60 9.97 8.50
CA TRP A 151 -13.64 8.54 8.29
C TRP A 151 -12.26 7.89 8.46
N GLY A 152 -12.26 6.59 8.63
CA GLY A 152 -11.12 5.68 8.61
C GLY A 152 -11.62 4.28 8.28
N TYR A 153 -10.74 3.30 8.32
CA TYR A 153 -11.08 1.94 7.94
C TYR A 153 -11.54 1.11 9.14
N GLY A 154 -12.51 0.22 8.91
CA GLY A 154 -13.12 -0.61 9.96
C GLY A 154 -13.91 0.20 11.00
N ASN A 155 -14.09 -0.36 12.19
CA ASN A 155 -14.81 0.29 13.27
C ASN A 155 -13.97 1.40 13.89
N LYS A 156 -14.57 2.56 14.16
CA LYS A 156 -13.91 3.64 14.89
C LYS A 156 -13.69 3.25 16.36
N VAL A 157 -12.62 3.74 16.94
CA VAL A 157 -12.28 3.54 18.35
C VAL A 157 -12.66 4.76 19.21
N SER A 158 -12.91 4.54 20.49
CA SER A 158 -13.37 5.60 21.41
C SER A 158 -12.25 6.14 22.30
N THR A 159 -11.20 5.36 22.54
CA THR A 159 -10.11 5.73 23.45
C THR A 159 -8.73 5.50 22.82
N LYS A 160 -7.71 6.16 23.39
CA LYS A 160 -6.32 5.95 22.98
C LYS A 160 -5.84 4.53 23.26
N GLU A 161 -6.33 3.92 24.32
CA GLU A 161 -6.02 2.54 24.71
C GLU A 161 -6.61 1.55 23.70
N GLU A 162 -7.82 1.79 23.20
CA GLU A 162 -8.43 0.99 22.13
C GLU A 162 -7.64 1.11 20.83
N PHE A 163 -7.23 2.33 20.47
CA PHE A 163 -6.40 2.57 19.31
C PHE A 163 -5.08 1.81 19.40
N LEU A 164 -4.34 1.99 20.50
CA LEU A 164 -3.03 1.33 20.70
C LEU A 164 -3.15 -0.20 20.71
N ARG A 165 -4.20 -0.74 21.33
CA ARG A 165 -4.45 -2.18 21.35
C ARG A 165 -4.67 -2.72 19.93
N ARG A 166 -5.50 -2.05 19.12
CA ARG A 166 -5.75 -2.45 17.72
C ARG A 166 -4.51 -2.24 16.87
N PHE A 167 -3.81 -1.13 17.02
CA PHE A 167 -2.55 -0.88 16.32
C PHE A 167 -1.50 -1.96 16.63
N ASP A 168 -1.36 -2.34 17.91
CA ASP A 168 -0.45 -3.42 18.32
C ASP A 168 -0.85 -4.77 17.71
N ASP A 169 -2.14 -5.14 17.78
CA ASP A 169 -2.67 -6.40 17.27
C ASP A 169 -2.39 -6.56 15.76
N ILE A 170 -2.79 -5.58 14.96
CA ILE A 170 -2.62 -5.65 13.50
C ILE A 170 -1.16 -5.51 13.07
N THR A 171 -0.38 -4.61 13.70
CA THR A 171 1.05 -4.45 13.39
C THR A 171 1.83 -5.71 13.73
N THR A 172 1.54 -6.33 14.88
CA THR A 172 2.13 -7.61 15.26
C THR A 172 1.76 -8.72 14.27
N ALA A 173 0.51 -8.76 13.80
CA ALA A 173 0.06 -9.71 12.80
C ALA A 173 0.84 -9.57 11.49
N VAL A 174 0.94 -8.36 10.94
CA VAL A 174 1.73 -8.08 9.73
C VAL A 174 3.18 -8.50 9.90
N LYS A 175 3.82 -8.15 11.01
CA LYS A 175 5.22 -8.52 11.33
C LYS A 175 5.44 -10.03 11.48
N ARG A 176 4.39 -10.80 11.74
CA ARG A 176 4.46 -12.28 11.83
C ARG A 176 4.38 -12.96 10.47
N ILE A 177 3.93 -12.30 9.40
CA ILE A 177 3.83 -12.90 8.07
C ILE A 177 5.25 -13.25 7.58
N PRO A 178 5.57 -14.55 7.35
CA PRO A 178 6.95 -14.98 7.21
C PRO A 178 7.64 -14.55 5.91
N TYR A 179 6.88 -14.14 4.92
CA TYR A 179 7.38 -13.73 3.60
C TYR A 179 7.17 -12.23 3.31
N CYS A 180 6.57 -11.49 4.24
CA CYS A 180 6.44 -10.04 4.14
C CYS A 180 7.76 -9.38 4.51
N CYS A 181 8.31 -8.57 3.62
CA CYS A 181 9.60 -7.91 3.80
C CYS A 181 9.48 -6.45 4.28
N GLY A 182 8.27 -5.90 4.35
CA GLY A 182 8.04 -4.54 4.83
C GLY A 182 6.57 -4.22 5.01
N PHE A 183 6.29 -3.14 5.73
CA PHE A 183 4.92 -2.67 5.96
C PHE A 183 4.90 -1.15 6.15
N CYS A 184 3.76 -0.53 5.83
CA CYS A 184 3.53 0.90 6.04
C CYS A 184 2.13 1.11 6.59
N TYR A 185 2.04 1.74 7.77
CA TYR A 185 0.76 2.09 8.37
C TYR A 185 0.13 3.29 7.67
N THR A 186 -1.15 3.22 7.38
CA THR A 186 -1.94 4.31 6.81
C THR A 186 -2.74 4.98 7.92
N GLN A 187 -2.35 6.23 8.35
CA GLN A 187 -1.30 7.05 7.74
C GLN A 187 -0.54 7.87 8.81
N VAL A 188 0.41 8.69 8.38
CA VAL A 188 1.19 9.51 9.32
C VAL A 188 0.35 10.64 9.90
N SER A 189 -0.36 11.41 9.07
CA SER A 189 -1.17 12.56 9.50
C SER A 189 -2.55 12.51 8.87
N ASP A 190 -3.53 13.10 9.54
CA ASP A 190 -4.86 13.28 8.99
C ASP A 190 -4.82 14.14 7.73
N VAL A 191 -5.65 13.83 6.75
CA VAL A 191 -5.79 14.55 5.48
C VAL A 191 -7.27 14.79 5.19
N GLN A 192 -7.72 16.04 5.26
CA GLN A 192 -9.12 16.40 5.03
C GLN A 192 -10.09 15.58 5.92
N GLN A 193 -10.97 14.78 5.31
CA GLN A 193 -11.93 13.94 6.03
C GLN A 193 -11.37 12.58 6.44
N GLU A 194 -10.20 12.20 5.99
CA GLU A 194 -9.53 10.97 6.35
C GLU A 194 -8.73 11.20 7.64
N ILE A 195 -9.28 10.72 8.77
CA ILE A 195 -8.81 11.04 10.12
C ILE A 195 -8.14 9.85 10.81
N ASN A 196 -7.44 9.04 10.06
CA ASN A 196 -6.77 7.82 10.53
C ASN A 196 -5.25 8.00 10.75
N GLY A 197 -4.77 9.25 10.72
CA GLY A 197 -3.37 9.58 11.01
C GLY A 197 -2.95 9.27 12.45
N LEU A 198 -1.66 9.00 12.65
CA LEU A 198 -1.02 9.00 13.97
C LEU A 198 -0.86 10.41 14.52
N LEU A 199 -0.83 11.39 13.63
CA LEU A 199 -0.85 12.82 13.89
C LEU A 199 -2.19 13.39 13.41
N ASP A 200 -2.63 14.50 14.02
CA ASP A 200 -3.73 15.29 13.49
C ASP A 200 -3.31 16.14 12.27
N ALA A 201 -4.24 16.91 11.71
CA ALA A 201 -3.98 17.76 10.54
C ALA A 201 -2.98 18.90 10.83
N ASP A 202 -2.79 19.27 12.10
CA ASP A 202 -1.82 20.27 12.55
C ASP A 202 -0.48 19.61 12.98
N HIS A 203 -0.33 18.31 12.70
CA HIS A 203 0.84 17.48 13.04
C HIS A 203 1.09 17.29 14.54
N ASN A 204 0.07 17.45 15.39
CA ASN A 204 0.18 17.08 16.79
C ASN A 204 -0.01 15.57 16.98
N TYR A 205 0.69 15.00 17.94
CA TYR A 205 0.55 13.58 18.26
C TYR A 205 -0.85 13.26 18.84
N LYS A 206 -1.59 12.39 18.16
CA LYS A 206 -2.86 11.84 18.67
C LYS A 206 -2.64 10.79 19.76
N LEU A 207 -1.49 10.15 19.75
CA LEU A 207 -1.06 9.05 20.62
C LEU A 207 0.33 9.33 21.19
N PRO A 208 0.72 8.73 22.32
CA PRO A 208 2.10 8.79 22.80
C PRO A 208 3.08 8.19 21.76
N PRO A 209 4.04 8.96 21.21
CA PRO A 209 4.93 8.46 20.17
C PRO A 209 5.82 7.30 20.64
N GLU A 210 6.13 7.24 21.94
CA GLU A 210 6.90 6.17 22.55
C GLU A 210 6.16 4.82 22.46
N ALA A 211 4.83 4.83 22.62
CA ALA A 211 4.02 3.61 22.52
C ALA A 211 3.99 3.08 21.08
N ILE A 212 3.86 3.98 20.10
CA ILE A 212 3.93 3.62 18.66
C ILE A 212 5.31 3.06 18.32
N ARG A 213 6.38 3.72 18.80
CA ARG A 213 7.76 3.26 18.61
C ARG A 213 7.96 1.87 19.21
N GLU A 214 7.53 1.64 20.45
CA GLU A 214 7.69 0.34 21.12
C GLU A 214 7.05 -0.79 20.30
N ILE A 215 5.85 -0.58 19.77
CA ILE A 215 5.16 -1.57 18.93
C ILE A 215 5.94 -1.81 17.63
N ASN A 216 6.37 -0.73 16.95
CA ASN A 216 7.08 -0.84 15.69
C ASN A 216 8.46 -1.48 15.82
N GLU A 217 9.21 -1.18 16.88
CA GLU A 217 10.56 -1.70 17.12
C GLU A 217 10.57 -3.08 17.78
N ARG A 218 9.43 -3.54 18.33
CA ARG A 218 9.31 -4.84 18.96
C ARG A 218 9.68 -5.95 17.99
N LYS A 219 10.58 -6.83 18.40
CA LYS A 219 11.01 -7.99 17.62
C LYS A 219 9.93 -9.07 17.63
N VAL A 220 9.39 -9.40 16.46
CA VAL A 220 8.31 -10.38 16.30
C VAL A 220 8.65 -11.32 15.13
N GLY A 221 8.55 -12.63 15.35
CA GLY A 221 8.70 -13.62 14.29
C GLY A 221 10.02 -13.51 13.52
N TYR A 222 9.94 -13.38 12.21
CA TYR A 222 11.09 -13.23 11.30
C TYR A 222 11.75 -11.85 11.35
N TRP A 223 11.10 -10.85 11.91
CA TRP A 223 11.65 -9.51 12.16
C TRP A 223 12.57 -9.49 13.39
N ARG A 224 13.18 -10.62 13.72
CA ARG A 224 14.27 -10.68 14.69
C ARG A 224 15.54 -10.24 13.97
N SER A 225 16.00 -9.04 14.28
CA SER A 225 17.28 -8.58 13.77
C SER A 225 18.41 -9.43 14.34
N GLU A 226 18.89 -10.36 13.57
CA GLU A 226 20.29 -10.72 13.51
C GLU A 226 20.79 -10.22 12.14
N MET A 227 21.03 -8.95 12.06
CA MET A 227 21.91 -8.34 11.07
C MET A 227 23.06 -7.70 11.81
#